data_303c37718dfc62d340b5ca9c1dff1be7
#
_entry.id   303c37718dfc62d340b5ca9c1dff1be7
#
_cell.length_a   1.000
_cell.length_b   1.000
_cell.length_c   1.000
_cell.angle_alpha   90.00
_cell.angle_beta   90.00
_cell.angle_gamma   90.00
#
_symmetry.space_group_name_H-M   'P 1'
#
loop_
_entity.id
_entity.type
_entity.pdbx_description
1 polymer ?
#
loop_
_entity_poly.entity_id
_entity_poly.type
_entity_poly.pdbx_seq_one_letter_code
_entity_poly.pdbx_strand_id
1 'polypeptide(L)'
;MGTYPVTQAQWEQVVALPKIDCDLEAMPSHLGFIGDDLPITGINWFEAQEFCGRLSRLTGFEHRLPTEAEWEYSCRAGTTTPFYFGETITPALVNYDEKWEPMGFNRSKQLKPRESFPPNCWGLYDMHGTVREWCLDSYYRSYGEKPEALKQNGNLPWQDNRPHIFFRVVRGGSLHKHYYFCRSDVRACEHEQARASSTGFRVVRVIPDTVQSIGYM
;
A
#
# COMPACT_ATOMS: atom_id res chain seq x y z
N MET A 1 3.11 4.95 10.11
CA MET A 1 2.86 4.00 9.00
C MET A 1 3.29 2.61 9.44
N GLY A 2 2.58 1.56 9.01
CA GLY A 2 2.95 0.16 9.26
C GLY A 2 4.32 -0.17 8.67
N THR A 3 5.13 -0.91 9.40
CA THR A 3 6.51 -1.26 9.03
C THR A 3 6.58 -2.05 7.72
N TYR A 4 5.61 -2.92 7.46
CA TYR A 4 5.45 -3.72 6.24
C TYR A 4 3.99 -3.75 5.80
N PRO A 5 3.70 -4.24 4.58
CA PRO A 5 2.32 -4.51 4.15
C PRO A 5 1.63 -5.44 5.16
N VAL A 6 0.32 -5.29 5.35
CA VAL A 6 -0.45 -6.16 6.26
C VAL A 6 -0.23 -7.62 5.88
N THR A 7 0.13 -8.44 6.87
CA THR A 7 0.37 -9.87 6.67
C THR A 7 -0.93 -10.68 6.74
N GLN A 8 -0.90 -11.92 6.23
CA GLN A 8 -2.04 -12.83 6.29
C GLN A 8 -2.45 -13.13 7.73
N ALA A 9 -1.49 -13.33 8.65
CA ALA A 9 -1.81 -13.52 10.07
C ALA A 9 -2.47 -12.30 10.70
N GLN A 10 -2.02 -11.08 10.38
CA GLN A 10 -2.67 -9.86 10.85
C GLN A 10 -4.08 -9.69 10.28
N TRP A 11 -4.26 -10.05 9.01
CA TRP A 11 -5.56 -10.04 8.36
C TRP A 11 -6.55 -10.96 9.07
N GLU A 12 -6.19 -12.21 9.32
CA GLU A 12 -7.05 -13.18 9.99
C GLU A 12 -7.51 -12.71 11.37
N GLN A 13 -6.63 -12.08 12.14
CA GLN A 13 -6.99 -11.54 13.46
C GLN A 13 -8.05 -10.45 13.37
N VAL A 14 -7.99 -9.59 12.34
CA VAL A 14 -8.95 -8.50 12.18
C VAL A 14 -10.26 -8.98 11.52
N VAL A 15 -10.21 -9.98 10.65
CA VAL A 15 -11.41 -10.59 10.06
C VAL A 15 -12.35 -11.14 11.14
N ALA A 16 -11.80 -11.67 12.22
CA ALA A 16 -12.57 -12.20 13.34
C ALA A 16 -13.31 -11.12 14.16
N LEU A 17 -12.99 -9.84 13.97
CA LEU A 17 -13.63 -8.72 14.68
C LEU A 17 -15.01 -8.38 14.09
N PRO A 18 -15.89 -7.73 14.87
CA PRO A 18 -17.21 -7.33 14.39
C PRO A 18 -17.14 -6.43 13.15
N LYS A 19 -17.96 -6.77 12.17
CA LYS A 19 -18.16 -6.01 10.93
C LYS A 19 -18.59 -4.56 11.19
N ILE A 20 -18.14 -3.67 10.32
CA ILE A 20 -18.57 -2.26 10.25
C ILE A 20 -19.46 -2.06 9.03
N ASP A 21 -18.89 -2.17 7.83
CA ASP A 21 -19.57 -1.88 6.57
C ASP A 21 -19.67 -3.11 5.66
N CYS A 22 -18.60 -3.87 5.51
CA CYS A 22 -18.59 -5.04 4.64
C CYS A 22 -17.99 -6.29 5.28
N ASP A 23 -18.34 -7.46 4.73
CA ASP A 23 -17.75 -8.73 5.16
C ASP A 23 -16.34 -8.86 4.60
N LEU A 24 -15.45 -9.41 5.42
CA LEU A 24 -14.09 -9.77 5.02
C LEU A 24 -13.98 -11.29 4.88
N GLU A 25 -13.41 -11.74 3.78
CA GLU A 25 -13.08 -13.16 3.59
C GLU A 25 -11.83 -13.50 4.40
N ALA A 26 -11.84 -14.62 5.10
CA ALA A 26 -10.72 -15.04 5.95
C ALA A 26 -9.41 -15.19 5.17
N MET A 27 -9.47 -15.74 3.96
CA MET A 27 -8.34 -15.94 3.06
C MET A 27 -8.70 -15.58 1.62
N PRO A 28 -8.71 -14.28 1.26
CA PRO A 28 -9.08 -13.84 -0.08
C PRO A 28 -8.03 -14.15 -1.16
N SER A 29 -6.86 -14.64 -0.76
CA SER A 29 -5.76 -14.92 -1.68
C SER A 29 -6.02 -16.19 -2.50
N HIS A 30 -6.45 -16.03 -3.75
CA HIS A 30 -6.67 -17.13 -4.69
C HIS A 30 -5.38 -17.72 -5.30
N LEU A 31 -4.19 -17.32 -4.84
CA LEU A 31 -2.92 -17.60 -5.53
C LEU A 31 -2.07 -18.72 -4.96
N GLY A 32 -2.55 -19.43 -3.97
CA GLY A 32 -1.80 -20.54 -3.40
C GLY A 32 -0.55 -20.15 -2.60
N PHE A 33 -0.36 -18.87 -2.29
CA PHE A 33 0.68 -18.40 -1.38
C PHE A 33 0.09 -18.23 0.01
N ILE A 34 0.32 -19.21 0.87
CA ILE A 34 -0.16 -19.21 2.25
C ILE A 34 1.04 -19.13 3.18
N GLY A 35 0.96 -18.21 4.15
CA GLY A 35 1.98 -18.07 5.19
C GLY A 35 1.77 -16.82 6.04
N ASP A 36 1.91 -16.97 7.34
CA ASP A 36 1.62 -15.95 8.35
C ASP A 36 2.32 -14.62 8.10
N ASP A 37 3.57 -14.68 7.65
CA ASP A 37 4.42 -13.52 7.36
C ASP A 37 4.35 -13.04 5.90
N LEU A 38 3.52 -13.66 5.06
CA LEU A 38 3.29 -13.20 3.69
C LEU A 38 2.29 -12.03 3.67
N PRO A 39 2.47 -11.05 2.78
CA PRO A 39 1.47 -10.00 2.57
C PRO A 39 0.11 -10.59 2.21
N ILE A 40 -0.96 -10.00 2.74
CA ILE A 40 -2.30 -10.26 2.25
C ILE A 40 -2.46 -9.63 0.86
N THR A 41 -3.09 -10.36 -0.07
CA THR A 41 -3.38 -9.92 -1.44
C THR A 41 -4.77 -10.40 -1.87
N GLY A 42 -5.22 -9.97 -3.05
CA GLY A 42 -6.54 -10.37 -3.55
C GLY A 42 -7.70 -9.71 -2.79
N ILE A 43 -7.43 -8.60 -2.12
CA ILE A 43 -8.43 -7.78 -1.42
C ILE A 43 -8.71 -6.50 -2.23
N ASN A 44 -9.94 -6.04 -2.20
CA ASN A 44 -10.32 -4.79 -2.83
C ASN A 44 -10.13 -3.59 -1.88
N TRP A 45 -10.33 -2.38 -2.40
CA TRP A 45 -10.11 -1.16 -1.64
C TRP A 45 -11.06 -1.01 -0.44
N PHE A 46 -12.32 -1.42 -0.59
CA PHE A 46 -13.31 -1.35 0.50
C PHE A 46 -12.97 -2.31 1.64
N GLU A 47 -12.48 -3.50 1.32
CA GLU A 47 -12.03 -4.47 2.31
C GLU A 47 -10.80 -3.98 3.08
N ALA A 48 -9.87 -3.30 2.40
CA ALA A 48 -8.75 -2.66 3.06
C ALA A 48 -9.20 -1.53 4.01
N GLN A 49 -10.24 -0.76 3.63
CA GLN A 49 -10.87 0.25 4.49
C GLN A 49 -11.59 -0.39 5.70
N GLU A 50 -12.36 -1.45 5.47
CA GLU A 50 -13.04 -2.21 6.52
C GLU A 50 -12.04 -2.75 7.55
N PHE A 51 -10.92 -3.31 7.08
CA PHE A 51 -9.82 -3.72 7.96
C PHE A 51 -9.34 -2.58 8.84
N CYS A 52 -9.06 -1.43 8.27
CA CYS A 52 -8.61 -0.24 9.00
C CYS A 52 -9.66 0.20 10.04
N GLY A 53 -10.94 0.18 9.67
CA GLY A 53 -12.03 0.53 10.56
C GLY A 53 -12.15 -0.42 11.76
N ARG A 54 -12.10 -1.73 11.52
CA ARG A 54 -12.12 -2.74 12.60
C ARG A 54 -10.93 -2.59 13.53
N LEU A 55 -9.72 -2.39 12.96
CA LEU A 55 -8.51 -2.16 13.73
C LEU A 55 -8.61 -0.88 14.58
N SER A 56 -9.23 0.18 14.04
CA SER A 56 -9.47 1.41 14.79
C SER A 56 -10.39 1.19 16.00
N ARG A 57 -11.47 0.43 15.83
CA ARG A 57 -12.38 0.07 16.94
C ARG A 57 -11.67 -0.76 18.01
N LEU A 58 -10.84 -1.72 17.58
CA LEU A 58 -10.10 -2.59 18.51
C LEU A 58 -9.10 -1.80 19.36
N THR A 59 -8.37 -0.87 18.73
CA THR A 59 -7.23 -0.20 19.37
C THR A 59 -7.60 1.14 20.04
N GLY A 60 -8.73 1.71 19.68
CA GLY A 60 -9.15 3.07 20.12
C GLY A 60 -8.38 4.19 19.41
N PHE A 61 -7.55 3.87 18.41
CA PHE A 61 -6.81 4.84 17.60
C PHE A 61 -7.30 4.80 16.16
N GLU A 62 -7.33 5.93 15.49
CA GLU A 62 -7.66 5.98 14.08
C GLU A 62 -6.58 5.29 13.23
N HIS A 63 -6.99 4.29 12.44
CA HIS A 63 -6.17 3.62 11.42
C HIS A 63 -6.85 3.79 10.06
N ARG A 64 -6.05 4.02 9.04
CA ARG A 64 -6.53 4.20 7.67
C ARG A 64 -5.47 3.76 6.66
N LEU A 65 -5.85 3.69 5.40
CA LEU A 65 -4.89 3.62 4.30
C LEU A 65 -4.02 4.88 4.28
N PRO A 66 -2.77 4.83 3.82
CA PRO A 66 -1.98 6.01 3.55
C PRO A 66 -2.62 6.84 2.43
N THR A 67 -2.46 8.16 2.47
CA THR A 67 -2.59 8.95 1.26
C THR A 67 -1.44 8.64 0.30
N GLU A 68 -1.61 8.92 -0.99
CA GLU A 68 -0.55 8.76 -1.98
C GLU A 68 0.71 9.55 -1.60
N ALA A 69 0.53 10.76 -1.09
CA ALA A 69 1.64 11.61 -0.65
C ALA A 69 2.37 11.02 0.57
N GLU A 70 1.64 10.53 1.57
CA GLU A 70 2.23 9.86 2.73
C GLU A 70 2.99 8.60 2.33
N TRP A 71 2.44 7.84 1.37
CA TRP A 71 3.10 6.63 0.87
C TRP A 71 4.43 6.97 0.20
N GLU A 72 4.45 7.93 -0.74
CA GLU A 72 5.68 8.30 -1.46
C GLU A 72 6.72 8.93 -0.53
N TYR A 73 6.31 9.84 0.35
CA TYR A 73 7.18 10.43 1.36
C TYR A 73 7.85 9.37 2.24
N SER A 74 7.07 8.41 2.69
CA SER A 74 7.55 7.29 3.51
C SER A 74 8.43 6.32 2.73
N CYS A 75 8.11 6.05 1.47
CA CYS A 75 8.92 5.22 0.57
C CYS A 75 10.30 5.84 0.38
N ARG A 76 10.36 7.14 0.08
CA ARG A 76 11.61 7.87 -0.13
C ARG A 76 12.44 7.98 1.13
N ALA A 77 11.84 8.14 2.28
CA ALA A 77 12.55 8.29 3.56
C ALA A 77 13.73 9.28 3.47
N GLY A 78 13.51 10.43 2.81
CA GLY A 78 14.51 11.48 2.62
C GLY A 78 15.36 11.37 1.35
N THR A 79 15.25 10.30 0.56
CA THR A 79 15.98 10.18 -0.71
C THR A 79 15.25 10.87 -1.87
N THR A 80 16.01 11.27 -2.89
CA THR A 80 15.49 11.85 -4.15
C THR A 80 15.68 10.91 -5.34
N THR A 81 16.37 9.81 -5.15
CA THR A 81 16.63 8.77 -6.15
C THR A 81 15.38 8.00 -6.54
N PRO A 82 15.37 7.27 -7.66
CA PRO A 82 14.24 6.43 -8.08
C PRO A 82 13.82 5.39 -7.02
N PHE A 83 14.78 4.87 -6.28
CA PHE A 83 14.58 3.92 -5.19
C PHE A 83 15.28 4.43 -3.93
N TYR A 84 14.83 4.04 -2.74
CA TYR A 84 15.55 4.40 -1.51
C TYR A 84 16.93 3.74 -1.40
N PHE A 85 17.21 2.73 -2.24
CA PHE A 85 18.53 2.12 -2.38
C PHE A 85 19.48 2.91 -3.30
N GLY A 86 18.98 3.88 -4.10
CA GLY A 86 19.73 4.64 -5.09
C GLY A 86 19.10 4.61 -6.49
N GLU A 87 19.94 4.61 -7.53
CA GLU A 87 19.50 4.74 -8.93
C GLU A 87 18.92 3.44 -9.52
N THR A 88 19.32 2.28 -8.98
CA THR A 88 18.93 0.96 -9.50
C THR A 88 18.57 -0.01 -8.37
N ILE A 89 17.84 -1.07 -8.71
CA ILE A 89 17.55 -2.19 -7.82
C ILE A 89 17.98 -3.51 -8.44
N THR A 90 18.18 -4.51 -7.58
CA THR A 90 18.49 -5.89 -7.97
C THR A 90 17.53 -6.85 -7.25
N PRO A 91 17.41 -8.11 -7.70
CA PRO A 91 16.59 -9.12 -7.02
C PRO A 91 17.05 -9.46 -5.60
N ALA A 92 18.27 -9.08 -5.23
CA ALA A 92 18.76 -9.20 -3.86
C ALA A 92 18.16 -8.14 -2.93
N LEU A 93 17.64 -7.04 -3.48
CA LEU A 93 17.08 -5.90 -2.74
C LEU A 93 15.56 -5.82 -2.81
N VAL A 94 14.96 -6.36 -3.89
CA VAL A 94 13.53 -6.18 -4.19
C VAL A 94 12.96 -7.39 -4.92
N ASN A 95 11.73 -7.77 -4.61
CA ASN A 95 11.00 -8.79 -5.34
C ASN A 95 10.24 -8.17 -6.52
N TYR A 96 10.82 -8.22 -7.71
CA TYR A 96 10.24 -7.70 -8.97
C TYR A 96 10.47 -8.68 -10.13
N ASP A 97 9.85 -8.48 -11.29
CA ASP A 97 10.07 -9.32 -12.47
C ASP A 97 11.22 -8.79 -13.33
N GLU A 98 12.35 -9.49 -13.32
CA GLU A 98 13.54 -9.16 -14.11
C GLU A 98 13.37 -9.44 -15.60
N LYS A 99 12.52 -10.41 -15.94
CA LYS A 99 12.30 -10.89 -17.30
C LYS A 99 11.00 -10.36 -17.88
N TRP A 100 10.53 -9.22 -17.36
CA TRP A 100 9.24 -8.69 -17.75
C TRP A 100 9.04 -8.68 -19.28
N GLU A 101 8.06 -9.44 -19.72
CA GLU A 101 7.58 -9.43 -21.09
C GLU A 101 6.23 -8.71 -21.13
N PRO A 102 5.99 -7.85 -22.12
CA PRO A 102 4.76 -7.04 -22.17
C PRO A 102 3.45 -7.83 -22.11
N MET A 103 3.48 -9.10 -22.47
CA MET A 103 2.32 -10.00 -22.55
C MET A 103 2.42 -11.23 -21.64
N GLY A 104 3.46 -11.37 -20.82
CA GLY A 104 3.69 -12.51 -19.95
C GLY A 104 3.73 -12.18 -18.47
N PHE A 105 3.02 -12.96 -17.64
CA PHE A 105 3.24 -12.96 -16.20
C PHE A 105 4.25 -14.05 -15.86
N ASN A 106 5.33 -13.69 -15.19
CA ASN A 106 6.25 -14.67 -14.66
C ASN A 106 5.61 -15.41 -13.47
N ARG A 107 4.95 -16.53 -13.79
CA ARG A 107 4.25 -17.36 -12.79
C ARG A 107 5.17 -18.05 -11.79
N SER A 108 6.48 -18.03 -12.02
CA SER A 108 7.46 -18.62 -11.10
C SER A 108 7.81 -17.72 -9.92
N LYS A 109 7.48 -16.43 -9.98
CA LYS A 109 7.69 -15.49 -8.87
C LYS A 109 6.68 -15.77 -7.76
N GLN A 110 7.20 -15.78 -6.53
CA GLN A 110 6.43 -16.01 -5.31
C GLN A 110 6.50 -14.80 -4.39
N LEU A 111 5.47 -14.63 -3.59
CA LEU A 111 5.53 -13.68 -2.49
C LEU A 111 6.71 -14.05 -1.56
N LYS A 112 7.27 -13.05 -0.93
CA LYS A 112 8.32 -13.22 0.08
C LYS A 112 7.77 -12.82 1.44
N PRO A 113 8.18 -13.50 2.51
CA PRO A 113 7.86 -13.09 3.87
C PRO A 113 8.36 -11.66 4.14
N ARG A 114 7.70 -10.98 5.06
CA ARG A 114 8.18 -9.69 5.56
C ARG A 114 9.66 -9.79 5.98
N GLU A 115 10.38 -8.67 5.89
CA GLU A 115 11.79 -8.59 6.25
C GLU A 115 12.74 -9.42 5.37
N SER A 116 12.26 -9.92 4.22
CA SER A 116 13.12 -10.62 3.26
C SER A 116 14.15 -9.70 2.59
N PHE A 117 13.93 -8.40 2.61
CA PHE A 117 14.79 -7.37 2.00
C PHE A 117 15.14 -6.28 3.01
N PRO A 118 16.23 -5.51 2.78
CA PRO A 118 16.58 -4.41 3.69
C PRO A 118 15.49 -3.32 3.74
N PRO A 119 15.26 -2.69 4.91
CA PRO A 119 14.33 -1.56 5.01
C PRO A 119 14.95 -0.27 4.48
N ASN A 120 14.11 0.76 4.29
CA ASN A 120 14.60 2.12 4.12
C ASN A 120 15.14 2.69 5.45
N CYS A 121 15.72 3.91 5.44
CA CYS A 121 16.33 4.49 6.64
C CYS A 121 15.32 4.85 7.75
N TRP A 122 14.01 4.78 7.47
CA TRP A 122 12.96 4.92 8.48
C TRP A 122 12.42 3.56 8.98
N GLY A 123 13.06 2.46 8.59
CA GLY A 123 12.69 1.11 9.02
C GLY A 123 11.47 0.53 8.31
N LEU A 124 11.09 1.07 7.14
CA LEU A 124 9.97 0.55 6.36
C LEU A 124 10.47 -0.45 5.32
N TYR A 125 9.87 -1.64 5.33
CA TYR A 125 10.20 -2.74 4.43
C TYR A 125 9.26 -2.78 3.22
N ASP A 126 9.73 -3.40 2.15
CA ASP A 126 8.94 -3.76 0.95
C ASP A 126 8.21 -2.57 0.29
N MET A 127 8.79 -1.36 0.38
CA MET A 127 8.26 -0.17 -0.29
C MET A 127 8.43 -0.23 -1.81
N HIS A 128 9.25 -1.14 -2.33
CA HIS A 128 9.47 -1.39 -3.75
C HIS A 128 9.21 -2.86 -4.07
N GLY A 129 8.36 -3.14 -5.06
CA GLY A 129 8.06 -4.51 -5.48
C GLY A 129 7.19 -5.28 -4.47
N THR A 130 7.33 -6.59 -4.45
CA THR A 130 6.55 -7.54 -3.65
C THR A 130 5.05 -7.44 -3.92
N VAL A 131 4.35 -6.44 -3.39
CA VAL A 131 2.93 -6.17 -3.67
C VAL A 131 2.72 -4.68 -3.92
N ARG A 132 1.79 -4.33 -4.81
CA ARG A 132 1.26 -2.97 -4.87
C ARG A 132 0.40 -2.71 -3.65
N GLU A 133 0.34 -1.46 -3.25
CA GLU A 133 -0.36 -1.07 -2.06
C GLU A 133 -1.46 -0.05 -2.34
N TRP A 134 -2.67 -0.34 -1.88
CA TRP A 134 -3.79 0.58 -1.93
C TRP A 134 -3.48 1.86 -1.16
N CYS A 135 -3.77 3.00 -1.79
CA CYS A 135 -3.81 4.30 -1.15
C CYS A 135 -5.26 4.79 -1.02
N LEU A 136 -5.45 5.79 -0.16
CA LEU A 136 -6.77 6.36 0.11
C LEU A 136 -7.31 7.16 -1.08
N ASP A 137 -6.41 7.64 -1.95
CA ASP A 137 -6.69 8.62 -2.99
C ASP A 137 -7.41 8.03 -4.21
N SER A 138 -8.33 8.81 -4.76
CA SER A 138 -8.84 8.63 -6.11
C SER A 138 -7.73 8.90 -7.14
N TYR A 139 -7.69 8.13 -8.21
CA TYR A 139 -6.65 8.29 -9.23
C TYR A 139 -7.00 9.40 -10.23
N TYR A 140 -6.05 10.28 -10.44
CA TYR A 140 -6.01 11.28 -11.51
C TYR A 140 -4.72 11.10 -12.32
N ARG A 141 -4.78 11.29 -13.64
CA ARG A 141 -3.61 11.11 -14.51
C ARG A 141 -2.45 12.03 -14.14
N SER A 142 -2.76 13.26 -13.75
CA SER A 142 -1.75 14.23 -13.33
C SER A 142 -2.17 14.97 -12.06
N TYR A 143 -1.19 15.48 -11.34
CA TYR A 143 -1.43 16.34 -10.18
C TYR A 143 -2.11 17.68 -10.55
N GLY A 144 -2.01 18.10 -11.83
CA GLY A 144 -2.70 19.29 -12.34
C GLY A 144 -4.22 19.14 -12.37
N GLU A 145 -4.74 17.91 -12.49
CA GLU A 145 -6.16 17.59 -12.49
C GLU A 145 -6.79 17.58 -11.09
N LYS A 146 -5.96 17.69 -10.04
CA LYS A 146 -6.43 17.75 -8.65
C LYS A 146 -7.39 18.92 -8.47
N PRO A 147 -8.58 18.69 -7.85
CA PRO A 147 -9.48 19.79 -7.49
C PRO A 147 -8.78 20.85 -6.66
N GLU A 148 -8.99 22.14 -6.98
CA GLU A 148 -8.29 23.24 -6.34
C GLU A 148 -8.44 23.26 -4.81
N ALA A 149 -9.63 22.92 -4.31
CA ALA A 149 -9.89 22.79 -2.88
C ALA A 149 -8.98 21.76 -2.15
N LEU A 150 -8.48 20.77 -2.88
CA LEU A 150 -7.61 19.73 -2.34
C LEU A 150 -6.12 20.03 -2.54
N LYS A 151 -5.77 21.05 -3.36
CA LYS A 151 -4.37 21.42 -3.60
C LYS A 151 -3.72 22.12 -2.40
N GLN A 152 -4.51 22.80 -1.59
CA GLN A 152 -4.03 23.60 -0.48
C GLN A 152 -3.61 22.80 0.75
N ASN A 153 -4.01 21.54 0.84
CA ASN A 153 -3.66 20.69 1.97
C ASN A 153 -3.12 19.33 1.46
N GLY A 154 -1.80 19.20 1.43
CA GLY A 154 -1.10 18.00 0.92
C GLY A 154 -1.35 16.72 1.73
N ASN A 155 -1.85 16.85 2.96
CA ASN A 155 -2.11 15.71 3.85
C ASN A 155 -3.52 15.12 3.68
N LEU A 156 -4.42 15.83 2.95
CA LEU A 156 -5.75 15.31 2.69
C LEU A 156 -5.75 14.39 1.48
N PRO A 157 -6.44 13.24 1.56
CA PRO A 157 -6.60 12.35 0.43
C PRO A 157 -7.37 13.04 -0.70
N TRP A 158 -7.02 12.71 -1.93
CA TRP A 158 -7.75 13.17 -3.10
C TRP A 158 -9.00 12.31 -3.28
N GLN A 159 -9.97 12.50 -2.44
CA GLN A 159 -11.24 11.81 -2.57
C GLN A 159 -12.17 12.62 -3.48
N ASP A 160 -12.62 11.98 -4.53
CA ASP A 160 -13.62 12.52 -5.44
C ASP A 160 -14.87 11.67 -5.35
N ASN A 161 -15.93 12.27 -4.86
CA ASN A 161 -17.24 11.64 -4.73
C ASN A 161 -18.07 11.68 -6.03
N ARG A 162 -17.44 12.05 -7.17
CA ARG A 162 -18.12 11.99 -8.46
C ARG A 162 -18.49 10.56 -8.82
N PRO A 163 -19.70 10.30 -9.33
CA PRO A 163 -20.26 8.95 -9.51
C PRO A 163 -19.57 8.10 -10.58
N HIS A 164 -18.44 8.53 -11.15
CA HIS A 164 -17.74 7.84 -12.24
C HIS A 164 -16.24 7.64 -11.99
N ILE A 165 -15.74 7.93 -10.78
CA ILE A 165 -14.32 7.68 -10.43
C ILE A 165 -14.24 6.43 -9.56
N PHE A 166 -14.05 5.30 -10.23
CA PHE A 166 -13.94 3.97 -9.61
C PHE A 166 -12.48 3.49 -9.47
N PHE A 167 -11.51 4.35 -9.81
CA PHE A 167 -10.09 4.00 -9.76
C PHE A 167 -9.41 4.64 -8.55
N ARG A 168 -8.73 3.81 -7.77
CA ARG A 168 -7.93 4.20 -6.62
C ARG A 168 -6.45 4.08 -6.92
N VAL A 169 -5.65 4.92 -6.27
CA VAL A 169 -4.19 4.88 -6.41
C VAL A 169 -3.64 3.60 -5.80
N VAL A 170 -2.71 2.96 -6.51
CA VAL A 170 -1.84 1.90 -6.00
C VAL A 170 -0.38 2.28 -6.25
N ARG A 171 0.49 1.93 -5.32
CA ARG A 171 1.90 2.34 -5.32
C ARG A 171 2.83 1.14 -5.10
N GLY A 172 4.14 1.30 -5.37
CA GLY A 172 5.21 0.36 -5.01
C GLY A 172 5.61 -0.65 -6.08
N GLY A 173 4.79 -0.88 -7.09
CA GLY A 173 5.03 -1.97 -8.04
C GLY A 173 4.75 -3.35 -7.42
N SER A 174 5.15 -4.45 -8.05
CA SER A 174 4.93 -5.78 -7.50
C SER A 174 5.89 -6.81 -8.09
N LEU A 175 5.87 -8.03 -7.52
CA LEU A 175 6.64 -9.18 -8.01
C LEU A 175 6.40 -9.52 -9.50
N HIS A 176 5.29 -9.06 -10.09
CA HIS A 176 4.94 -9.28 -11.51
C HIS A 176 5.22 -8.06 -12.38
N LYS A 177 5.90 -7.05 -11.87
CA LYS A 177 6.21 -5.83 -12.61
C LYS A 177 7.70 -5.65 -12.80
N HIS A 178 8.08 -5.09 -13.96
CA HIS A 178 9.45 -4.68 -14.22
C HIS A 178 9.92 -3.62 -13.21
N TYR A 179 11.22 -3.55 -12.94
CA TYR A 179 11.79 -2.64 -11.95
C TYR A 179 11.35 -1.18 -12.13
N TYR A 180 11.15 -0.74 -13.38
CA TYR A 180 10.68 0.61 -13.67
C TYR A 180 9.38 0.96 -12.94
N PHE A 181 8.46 0.01 -12.81
CA PHE A 181 7.18 0.20 -12.12
C PHE A 181 7.30 0.15 -10.60
N CYS A 182 8.46 -0.22 -10.07
CA CYS A 182 8.73 -0.26 -8.63
C CYS A 182 9.37 1.02 -8.09
N ARG A 183 9.60 2.04 -8.92
CA ARG A 183 10.18 3.34 -8.49
C ARG A 183 9.25 4.07 -7.53
N SER A 184 9.85 4.91 -6.67
CA SER A 184 9.11 5.71 -5.68
C SER A 184 8.09 6.65 -6.31
N ASP A 185 8.37 7.20 -7.51
CA ASP A 185 7.54 8.19 -8.21
C ASP A 185 6.48 7.57 -9.12
N VAL A 186 6.52 6.26 -9.39
CA VAL A 186 5.57 5.63 -10.31
C VAL A 186 4.20 5.51 -9.66
N ARG A 187 3.23 6.09 -10.36
CA ARG A 187 1.82 6.08 -10.01
C ARG A 187 1.09 5.04 -10.84
N ALA A 188 0.23 4.28 -10.19
CA ALA A 188 -0.67 3.34 -10.87
C ALA A 188 -2.06 3.41 -10.25
N CYS A 189 -3.03 2.77 -10.90
CA CYS A 189 -4.38 2.68 -10.38
C CYS A 189 -4.97 1.29 -10.61
N GLU A 190 -5.94 0.96 -9.78
CA GLU A 190 -6.83 -0.18 -9.96
C GLU A 190 -8.26 0.21 -9.67
N HIS A 191 -9.20 -0.51 -10.28
CA HIS A 191 -10.61 -0.36 -9.97
C HIS A 191 -10.85 -0.73 -8.50
N GLU A 192 -11.59 0.09 -7.75
CA GLU A 192 -11.76 -0.07 -6.30
C GLU A 192 -12.35 -1.41 -5.86
N GLN A 193 -13.04 -2.12 -6.77
CA GLN A 193 -13.57 -3.47 -6.55
C GLN A 193 -12.62 -4.58 -7.03
N ALA A 194 -11.48 -4.24 -7.66
CA ALA A 194 -10.53 -5.24 -8.15
C ALA A 194 -9.87 -6.00 -6.99
N ARG A 195 -9.72 -7.31 -7.19
CA ARG A 195 -9.03 -8.21 -6.25
C ARG A 195 -7.82 -8.81 -6.95
N ALA A 196 -6.80 -7.96 -7.16
CA ALA A 196 -5.60 -8.38 -7.85
C ALA A 196 -4.68 -9.15 -6.92
N SER A 197 -4.16 -10.24 -7.43
CA SER A 197 -3.29 -11.18 -6.74
C SER A 197 -1.93 -10.64 -6.31
N SER A 198 -1.60 -9.43 -6.71
CA SER A 198 -0.35 -8.73 -6.37
C SER A 198 -0.61 -7.35 -5.77
N THR A 199 -1.81 -7.13 -5.25
CA THR A 199 -2.19 -5.88 -4.59
C THR A 199 -2.66 -6.18 -3.17
N GLY A 200 -1.96 -5.57 -2.21
CA GLY A 200 -2.24 -5.57 -0.79
C GLY A 200 -2.34 -4.13 -0.28
N PHE A 201 -1.99 -3.90 0.98
CA PHE A 201 -2.00 -2.57 1.58
C PHE A 201 -1.16 -2.51 2.86
N ARG A 202 -0.85 -1.30 3.31
CA ARG A 202 -0.36 -1.05 4.67
C ARG A 202 -1.24 -0.02 5.36
N VAL A 203 -1.13 0.05 6.69
CA VAL A 203 -1.94 0.96 7.50
C VAL A 203 -1.13 2.16 7.98
N VAL A 204 -1.82 3.28 8.17
CA VAL A 204 -1.32 4.46 8.91
C VAL A 204 -2.15 4.59 10.18
N ARG A 205 -1.48 4.80 11.31
CA ARG A 205 -2.11 5.25 12.55
C ARG A 205 -2.04 6.78 12.58
N VAL A 206 -3.17 7.42 12.73
CA VAL A 206 -3.25 8.88 12.88
C VAL A 206 -2.84 9.26 14.30
N ILE A 207 -1.93 10.23 14.43
CA ILE A 207 -1.52 10.79 15.70
C ILE A 207 -2.32 12.08 15.88
N PRO A 208 -3.15 12.20 16.94
CA PRO A 208 -3.89 13.43 17.20
C PRO A 208 -2.96 14.63 17.41
N ASP A 209 -3.32 15.80 16.91
CA ASP A 209 -2.51 17.04 16.99
C ASP A 209 -2.14 17.44 18.41
N THR A 210 -2.92 17.02 19.42
CA THR A 210 -2.64 17.27 20.84
C THR A 210 -1.36 16.61 21.35
N VAL A 211 -0.79 15.63 20.66
CA VAL A 211 0.46 14.97 21.04
C VAL A 211 1.69 15.71 20.48
N GLN A 212 1.52 16.56 19.48
CA GLN A 212 2.63 17.31 18.87
C GLN A 212 3.17 18.45 19.77
N SER A 213 2.44 18.86 20.80
CA SER A 213 2.81 19.99 21.67
C SER A 213 3.65 19.60 22.90
N ILE A 214 3.99 18.32 23.12
CA ILE A 214 4.70 17.87 24.33
C ILE A 214 6.20 17.56 24.05
N GLY A 215 6.69 17.77 22.84
CA GLY A 215 7.97 17.21 22.39
C GLY A 215 9.17 18.14 22.23
N TYR A 216 9.18 19.37 22.75
CA TYR A 216 10.41 20.21 22.81
C TYR A 216 10.34 21.19 24.00
N MET A 217 10.69 20.71 25.18
CA MET A 217 11.31 21.53 26.24
C MET A 217 12.63 20.90 26.63
#